data_8739e38686a4014c425a8c89c63ed215
#
_entry.id   8739e38686a4014c425a8c89c63ed215
#
_cell.length_a   1.000
_cell.length_b   1.000
_cell.length_c   1.000
_cell.angle_alpha   90.00
_cell.angle_beta   90.00
_cell.angle_gamma   90.00
#
_symmetry.space_group_name_H-M   'P 1'
#
loop_
_entity.id
_entity.type
_entity.pdbx_description
1 polymer ?
#
loop_
_entity_poly.entity_id
_entity_poly.type
_entity_poly.pdbx_seq_one_letter_code
_entity_poly.pdbx_strand_id
1 'polypeptide(L)'
;KGQMVDSSMYDNMLSLNEAMIALHSVAGQSPHRGQPRNAYPRGAFKPRDGLVAVNVPDDRIWKRWCELMQRTDLVDDPRSFNGTERSNNKDFIDSVIETWLLDLDRDEAVNKLNRAGIPAGPVHTAEDIFSARK
;
A
#
# COMPACT_ATOMS: atom_id res chain seq x y z
N LYS A 1 39.77 -13.58 -10.30
CA LYS A 1 40.00 -14.19 -8.98
C LYS A 1 38.65 -14.50 -8.36
N GLY A 2 38.38 -15.76 -7.98
CA GLY A 2 37.24 -16.16 -7.17
C GLY A 2 37.42 -15.70 -5.72
N GLN A 3 36.29 -15.48 -5.01
CA GLN A 3 36.27 -15.23 -3.58
C GLN A 3 35.29 -16.18 -2.89
N MET A 4 35.55 -16.50 -1.63
CA MET A 4 34.62 -17.21 -0.79
C MET A 4 33.61 -16.22 -0.21
N VAL A 5 32.34 -16.56 -0.27
CA VAL A 5 31.26 -15.81 0.39
C VAL A 5 30.61 -16.74 1.41
N ASP A 6 30.71 -16.40 2.69
CA ASP A 6 30.00 -17.07 3.77
C ASP A 6 28.71 -16.26 4.10
N SER A 7 27.59 -16.95 4.20
CA SER A 7 26.29 -16.33 4.33
C SER A 7 25.44 -17.13 5.34
N SER A 8 25.31 -16.59 6.55
CA SER A 8 24.46 -17.13 7.59
C SER A 8 22.99 -16.91 7.27
N MET A 9 22.16 -17.96 7.30
CA MET A 9 20.70 -17.81 7.14
C MET A 9 20.09 -16.93 8.22
N TYR A 10 20.57 -17.01 9.45
CA TYR A 10 20.08 -16.21 10.57
C TYR A 10 20.35 -14.73 10.37
N ASP A 11 21.59 -14.35 10.03
CA ASP A 11 21.97 -12.95 9.82
C ASP A 11 21.26 -12.35 8.61
N ASN A 12 21.07 -13.13 7.55
CA ASN A 12 20.30 -12.68 6.39
C ASN A 12 18.82 -12.45 6.75
N MET A 13 18.21 -13.31 7.55
CA MET A 13 16.82 -13.11 8.01
C MET A 13 16.70 -11.93 8.95
N LEU A 14 17.70 -11.65 9.79
CA LEU A 14 17.75 -10.44 10.62
C LEU A 14 17.83 -9.19 9.78
N SER A 15 18.69 -9.16 8.75
CA SER A 15 18.81 -7.98 7.88
C SER A 15 17.53 -7.66 7.10
N LEU A 16 16.72 -8.67 6.74
CA LEU A 16 15.38 -8.44 6.17
C LEU A 16 14.39 -7.82 7.16
N ASN A 17 14.67 -7.90 8.45
CA ASN A 17 13.83 -7.33 9.52
C ASN A 17 14.43 -6.03 10.11
N GLU A 18 15.41 -5.42 9.48
CA GLU A 18 16.12 -4.24 9.97
C GLU A 18 15.16 -3.11 10.38
N ALA A 19 14.15 -2.82 9.56
CA ALA A 19 13.16 -1.77 9.85
C ALA A 19 12.37 -2.05 11.13
N MET A 20 12.07 -3.31 11.45
CA MET A 20 11.36 -3.70 12.67
C MET A 20 12.27 -3.59 13.89
N ILE A 21 13.53 -3.99 13.74
CA ILE A 21 14.54 -3.88 14.80
C ILE A 21 14.81 -2.40 15.12
N ALA A 22 14.97 -1.56 14.09
CA ALA A 22 15.16 -0.13 14.24
C ALA A 22 13.96 0.54 14.94
N LEU A 23 12.73 0.20 14.56
CA LEU A 23 11.53 0.72 15.17
C LEU A 23 11.44 0.35 16.66
N HIS A 24 11.79 -0.88 17.01
CA HIS A 24 11.85 -1.31 18.41
C HIS A 24 12.91 -0.55 19.20
N SER A 25 14.12 -0.42 18.65
CA SER A 25 15.24 0.23 19.34
C SER A 25 15.05 1.74 19.56
N VAL A 26 14.38 2.43 18.62
CA VAL A 26 14.18 3.89 18.66
C VAL A 26 12.87 4.26 19.35
N ALA A 27 11.79 3.54 19.11
CA ALA A 27 10.45 3.88 19.58
C ALA A 27 9.87 2.91 20.61
N GLY A 28 10.61 1.85 20.99
CA GLY A 28 10.12 0.80 21.91
C GLY A 28 8.94 0.00 21.38
N GLN A 29 8.60 0.15 20.09
CA GLN A 29 7.45 -0.51 19.46
C GLN A 29 7.86 -1.86 18.88
N SER A 30 7.12 -2.90 19.21
CA SER A 30 7.28 -4.22 18.60
C SER A 30 6.17 -4.45 17.58
N PRO A 31 6.41 -4.16 16.29
CA PRO A 31 5.39 -4.32 15.27
C PRO A 31 4.98 -5.79 15.16
N HIS A 32 3.68 -6.02 15.03
CA HIS A 32 3.12 -7.35 14.82
C HIS A 32 2.14 -7.33 13.64
N ARG A 33 1.78 -8.50 13.15
CA ARG A 33 0.88 -8.63 12.00
C ARG A 33 -0.47 -7.95 12.29
N GLY A 34 -0.93 -7.11 11.36
CA GLY A 34 -2.19 -6.38 11.49
C GLY A 34 -2.09 -5.05 12.22
N GLN A 35 -0.90 -4.64 12.68
CA GLN A 35 -0.73 -3.34 13.32
C GLN A 35 -0.92 -2.18 12.32
N PRO A 36 -1.59 -1.08 12.76
CA PRO A 36 -1.67 0.14 11.96
C PRO A 36 -0.28 0.66 11.57
N ARG A 37 -0.15 1.18 10.37
CA ARG A 37 1.10 1.79 9.87
C ARG A 37 0.89 3.28 9.73
N ASN A 38 1.94 4.07 9.97
CA ASN A 38 1.89 5.53 9.81
C ASN A 38 1.67 5.98 8.34
N ALA A 39 1.71 5.05 7.39
CA ALA A 39 1.44 5.28 5.98
C ALA A 39 0.25 4.42 5.55
N TYR A 40 -0.92 5.02 5.46
CA TYR A 40 -2.14 4.39 4.99
C TYR A 40 -2.87 5.34 4.02
N PRO A 41 -3.58 4.84 2.99
CA PRO A 41 -3.80 3.44 2.63
C PRO A 41 -2.58 2.78 1.95
N ARG A 42 -2.37 1.52 2.30
CA ARG A 42 -1.34 0.67 1.72
C ARG A 42 -1.78 -0.79 1.76
N GLY A 43 -1.90 -1.41 0.61
CA GLY A 43 -2.35 -2.80 0.52
C GLY A 43 -2.99 -3.13 -0.82
N ALA A 44 -3.73 -4.23 -0.84
CA ALA A 44 -4.52 -4.65 -1.99
C ALA A 44 -5.99 -4.28 -1.77
N PHE A 45 -6.60 -3.66 -2.77
CA PHE A 45 -7.99 -3.24 -2.80
C PHE A 45 -8.70 -3.94 -3.95
N LYS A 46 -10.01 -4.10 -3.84
CA LYS A 46 -10.81 -4.88 -4.78
C LYS A 46 -11.63 -3.96 -5.71
N PRO A 47 -11.21 -3.74 -6.96
CA PRO A 47 -12.06 -3.20 -8.01
C PRO A 47 -13.12 -4.23 -8.45
N ARG A 48 -13.87 -3.94 -9.51
CA ARG A 48 -14.91 -4.83 -10.05
C ARG A 48 -14.37 -6.23 -10.38
N ASP A 49 -13.12 -6.31 -10.85
CA ASP A 49 -12.42 -7.56 -11.16
C ASP A 49 -10.99 -7.55 -10.59
N GLY A 50 -10.55 -8.67 -10.04
CA GLY A 50 -9.19 -8.85 -9.53
C GLY A 50 -8.85 -8.02 -8.29
N LEU A 51 -7.57 -7.66 -8.15
CA LEU A 51 -7.02 -6.86 -7.05
C LEU A 51 -6.01 -5.84 -7.57
N VAL A 52 -5.99 -4.66 -6.96
CA VAL A 52 -5.01 -3.59 -7.19
C VAL A 52 -4.20 -3.35 -5.94
N ALA A 53 -2.88 -3.48 -6.03
CA ALA A 53 -1.98 -3.07 -4.97
C ALA A 53 -1.72 -1.56 -5.07
N VAL A 54 -1.89 -0.85 -3.96
CA VAL A 54 -1.69 0.60 -3.88
C VAL A 54 -0.79 0.92 -2.70
N ASN A 55 0.01 1.99 -2.85
CA ASN A 55 0.84 2.52 -1.77
C ASN A 55 0.73 4.05 -1.71
N VAL A 56 0.24 4.55 -0.57
CA VAL A 56 0.18 5.99 -0.27
C VAL A 56 1.19 6.28 0.83
N PRO A 57 2.43 6.66 0.47
CA PRO A 57 3.51 6.85 1.43
C PRO A 57 3.38 8.14 2.26
N ASP A 58 2.70 9.16 1.73
CA ASP A 58 2.58 10.47 2.35
C ASP A 58 1.23 11.15 2.08
N ASP A 59 0.98 12.27 2.78
CA ASP A 59 -0.29 13.01 2.71
C ASP A 59 -0.47 13.73 1.36
N ARG A 60 0.61 14.04 0.65
CA ARG A 60 0.56 14.64 -0.69
C ARG A 60 -0.02 13.64 -1.71
N ILE A 61 0.35 12.37 -1.59
CA ILE A 61 -0.21 11.32 -2.46
C ILE A 61 -1.67 11.05 -2.07
N TRP A 62 -2.01 11.08 -0.77
CA TRP A 62 -3.39 10.99 -0.31
C TRP A 62 -4.27 12.10 -0.91
N LYS A 63 -3.82 13.35 -0.87
CA LYS A 63 -4.53 14.48 -1.48
C LYS A 63 -4.84 14.25 -2.96
N ARG A 64 -3.87 13.76 -3.74
CA ARG A 64 -4.08 13.42 -5.15
C ARG A 64 -5.16 12.35 -5.34
N TRP A 65 -5.20 11.36 -4.44
CA TRP A 65 -6.23 10.34 -4.50
C TRP A 65 -7.60 10.89 -4.15
N CYS A 66 -7.70 11.76 -3.15
CA CYS A 66 -8.94 12.46 -2.83
C CYS A 66 -9.45 13.30 -4.03
N GLU A 67 -8.55 14.02 -4.70
CA GLU A 67 -8.87 14.77 -5.92
C GLU A 67 -9.37 13.84 -7.04
N LEU A 68 -8.70 12.71 -7.26
CA LEU A 68 -9.09 11.71 -8.25
C LEU A 68 -10.47 11.09 -7.96
N MET A 69 -10.78 10.83 -6.70
CA MET A 69 -12.07 10.32 -6.24
C MET A 69 -13.17 11.40 -6.18
N GLN A 70 -12.82 12.67 -6.41
CA GLN A 70 -13.70 13.84 -6.19
C GLN A 70 -14.19 13.95 -4.73
N ARG A 71 -13.37 13.54 -3.79
CA ARG A 71 -13.61 13.54 -2.35
C ARG A 71 -12.57 14.41 -1.62
N THR A 72 -12.48 15.68 -2.05
CA THR A 72 -11.55 16.66 -1.44
C THR A 72 -11.88 16.99 0.01
N ASP A 73 -13.11 16.70 0.44
CA ASP A 73 -13.54 16.77 1.84
C ASP A 73 -12.69 15.90 2.79
N LEU A 74 -12.12 14.82 2.28
CA LEU A 74 -11.30 13.90 3.07
C LEU A 74 -9.88 14.42 3.37
N VAL A 75 -9.45 15.49 2.70
CA VAL A 75 -8.10 16.03 2.92
C VAL A 75 -7.97 16.63 4.33
N ASP A 76 -9.03 17.31 4.78
CA ASP A 76 -9.08 18.00 6.08
C ASP A 76 -9.99 17.27 7.10
N ASP A 77 -10.55 16.11 6.75
CA ASP A 77 -11.39 15.30 7.66
C ASP A 77 -10.51 14.77 8.82
N PRO A 78 -10.95 14.96 10.10
CA PRO A 78 -10.22 14.47 11.26
C PRO A 78 -9.85 12.98 11.22
N ARG A 79 -10.59 12.18 10.44
CA ARG A 79 -10.37 10.73 10.30
C ARG A 79 -9.34 10.38 9.22
N SER A 80 -8.89 11.37 8.42
CA SER A 80 -8.07 11.08 7.22
C SER A 80 -6.95 12.09 6.92
N PHE A 81 -6.84 13.19 7.67
CA PHE A 81 -5.91 14.29 7.36
C PHE A 81 -4.43 13.89 7.41
N ASN A 82 -4.07 12.80 8.10
CA ASN A 82 -2.72 12.26 8.10
C ASN A 82 -2.70 10.72 8.06
N GLY A 83 -1.52 10.14 7.81
CA GLY A 83 -1.36 8.70 7.68
C GLY A 83 -1.72 7.89 8.93
N THR A 84 -1.51 8.44 10.11
CA THR A 84 -1.86 7.80 11.39
C THR A 84 -3.38 7.75 11.56
N GLU A 85 -4.07 8.87 11.34
CA GLU A 85 -5.53 8.91 11.46
C GLU A 85 -6.21 8.03 10.41
N ARG A 86 -5.71 8.00 9.18
CA ARG A 86 -6.18 7.05 8.17
C ARG A 86 -6.02 5.60 8.62
N SER A 87 -4.92 5.29 9.28
CA SER A 87 -4.66 3.95 9.81
C SER A 87 -5.58 3.60 10.98
N ASN A 88 -5.85 4.56 11.87
CA ASN A 88 -6.78 4.40 12.98
C ASN A 88 -8.23 4.23 12.52
N ASN A 89 -8.60 4.86 11.40
CA ASN A 89 -9.93 4.82 10.81
C ASN A 89 -9.95 3.95 9.52
N LYS A 90 -9.20 2.86 9.53
CA LYS A 90 -8.98 2.00 8.36
C LYS A 90 -10.28 1.60 7.66
N ASP A 91 -11.27 1.12 8.40
CA ASP A 91 -12.54 0.62 7.84
C ASP A 91 -13.32 1.73 7.11
N PHE A 92 -13.28 2.96 7.63
CA PHE A 92 -13.85 4.12 6.96
C PHE A 92 -13.11 4.43 5.66
N ILE A 93 -11.80 4.47 5.68
CA ILE A 93 -10.97 4.75 4.50
C ILE A 93 -11.15 3.66 3.44
N ASP A 94 -11.14 2.39 3.86
CA ASP A 94 -11.38 1.26 2.95
C ASP A 94 -12.75 1.37 2.28
N SER A 95 -13.80 1.66 3.03
CA SER A 95 -15.15 1.80 2.47
C SER A 95 -15.25 2.89 1.41
N VAL A 96 -14.56 4.01 1.60
CA VAL A 96 -14.50 5.10 0.61
C VAL A 96 -13.76 4.68 -0.66
N ILE A 97 -12.60 4.05 -0.48
CA ILE A 97 -11.77 3.58 -1.60
C ILE A 97 -12.49 2.49 -2.39
N GLU A 98 -13.05 1.49 -1.70
CA GLU A 98 -13.76 0.39 -2.32
C GLU A 98 -14.99 0.88 -3.09
N THR A 99 -15.76 1.82 -2.53
CA THR A 99 -16.90 2.44 -3.23
C THR A 99 -16.47 3.05 -4.57
N TRP A 100 -15.34 3.76 -4.60
CA TRP A 100 -14.82 4.34 -5.83
C TRP A 100 -14.30 3.29 -6.81
N LEU A 101 -13.72 2.19 -6.31
CA LEU A 101 -13.17 1.10 -7.13
C LEU A 101 -14.26 0.20 -7.75
N LEU A 102 -15.46 0.12 -7.15
CA LEU A 102 -16.54 -0.74 -7.65
C LEU A 102 -16.94 -0.47 -9.11
N ASP A 103 -16.78 0.77 -9.57
CA ASP A 103 -17.11 1.20 -10.92
C ASP A 103 -15.97 0.99 -11.93
N LEU A 104 -14.80 0.50 -11.48
CA LEU A 104 -13.60 0.37 -12.28
C LEU A 104 -13.15 -1.08 -12.42
N ASP A 105 -12.64 -1.42 -13.61
CA ASP A 105 -11.86 -2.64 -13.80
C ASP A 105 -10.46 -2.47 -13.22
N ARG A 106 -9.80 -3.57 -12.89
CA ARG A 106 -8.43 -3.60 -12.34
C ARG A 106 -7.45 -2.73 -13.13
N ASP A 107 -7.39 -2.94 -14.43
CA ASP A 107 -6.43 -2.24 -15.29
C ASP A 107 -6.81 -0.77 -15.46
N GLU A 108 -8.09 -0.43 -15.50
CA GLU A 108 -8.57 0.95 -15.50
C GLU A 108 -8.21 1.67 -14.19
N ALA A 109 -8.42 1.03 -13.05
CA ALA A 109 -8.05 1.57 -11.73
C ALA A 109 -6.54 1.85 -11.65
N VAL A 110 -5.70 0.88 -12.06
CA VAL A 110 -4.24 1.03 -12.10
C VAL A 110 -3.84 2.22 -13.00
N ASN A 111 -4.42 2.32 -14.20
CA ASN A 111 -4.11 3.39 -15.13
C ASN A 111 -4.51 4.77 -14.59
N LYS A 112 -5.69 4.91 -13.97
CA LYS A 112 -6.15 6.17 -13.37
C LYS A 112 -5.24 6.59 -12.21
N LEU A 113 -4.92 5.65 -11.31
CA LEU A 113 -4.04 5.89 -10.16
C LEU A 113 -2.65 6.34 -10.62
N ASN A 114 -2.02 5.61 -11.54
CA ASN A 114 -0.68 5.93 -12.02
C ASN A 114 -0.63 7.28 -12.77
N ARG A 115 -1.65 7.62 -13.56
CA ARG A 115 -1.75 8.94 -14.21
C ARG A 115 -1.88 10.08 -13.21
N ALA A 116 -2.51 9.84 -12.07
CA ALA A 116 -2.58 10.80 -10.96
C ALA A 116 -1.30 10.82 -10.10
N GLY A 117 -0.29 10.01 -10.44
CA GLY A 117 0.97 9.90 -9.70
C GLY A 117 0.82 9.17 -8.36
N ILE A 118 -0.15 8.26 -8.26
CA ILE A 118 -0.37 7.38 -7.10
C ILE A 118 0.22 6.02 -7.45
N PRO A 119 1.23 5.51 -6.72
CA PRO A 119 1.84 4.22 -6.98
C PRO A 119 0.83 3.08 -6.86
N ALA A 120 0.54 2.43 -7.97
CA ALA A 120 -0.38 1.30 -8.04
C ALA A 120 0.06 0.27 -9.08
N GLY A 121 -0.31 -0.98 -8.86
CA GLY A 121 -0.06 -2.08 -9.78
C GLY A 121 -1.10 -3.19 -9.66
N PRO A 122 -1.32 -3.97 -10.73
CA PRO A 122 -2.23 -5.09 -10.67
C PRO A 122 -1.63 -6.22 -9.80
N VAL A 123 -2.47 -6.89 -9.03
CA VAL A 123 -2.09 -8.16 -8.40
C VAL A 123 -2.38 -9.28 -9.40
N HIS A 124 -1.32 -9.89 -9.91
CA HIS A 124 -1.43 -10.95 -10.90
C HIS A 124 -1.73 -12.30 -10.24
N THR A 125 -2.65 -13.04 -10.85
CA THR A 125 -2.84 -14.47 -10.59
C THR A 125 -1.85 -15.28 -11.42
N ALA A 126 -1.74 -16.59 -11.14
CA ALA A 126 -0.95 -17.49 -11.99
C ALA A 126 -1.48 -17.49 -13.44
N GLU A 127 -2.79 -17.42 -13.63
CA GLU A 127 -3.43 -17.35 -14.95
C GLU A 127 -3.03 -16.08 -15.72
N ASP A 128 -3.03 -14.93 -15.06
CA ASP A 128 -2.57 -13.66 -15.64
C ASP A 128 -1.14 -13.78 -16.18
N ILE A 129 -0.25 -14.42 -15.40
CA ILE A 129 1.16 -14.60 -15.78
C ILE A 129 1.31 -15.51 -17.00
N PHE A 130 0.54 -16.59 -17.07
CA PHE A 130 0.59 -17.51 -18.21
C PHE A 130 -0.05 -16.91 -19.48
N SER A 131 -1.09 -16.10 -19.33
CA SER A 131 -1.78 -15.44 -20.45
C SER A 131 -0.97 -14.31 -21.05
N ALA A 132 -0.17 -13.60 -20.27
CA ALA A 132 0.69 -12.51 -20.73
C ALA A 132 1.89 -12.95 -21.60
N ARG A 133 2.17 -14.26 -21.70
CA ARG A 133 3.27 -14.83 -22.49
C ARG A 133 2.88 -15.13 -23.95
N LYS A 134 1.67 -14.82 -24.37
CA LYS A 134 1.20 -14.96 -25.76
C LYS A 134 1.18 -13.61 -26.48
#